data_f773875a3e711a6de4827bc97fa13bf0
#
_entry.id   f773875a3e711a6de4827bc97fa13bf0
#
_cell.length_a   1.000
_cell.length_b   1.000
_cell.length_c   1.000
_cell.angle_alpha   90.00
_cell.angle_beta   90.00
_cell.angle_gamma   90.00
#
_symmetry.space_group_name_H-M   'P 1'
#
loop_
_entity.id
_entity.type
_entity.pdbx_description
1 polymer ?
#
loop_
_entity_poly.entity_id
_entity_poly.type
_entity_poly.pdbx_seq_one_letter_code
_entity_poly.pdbx_strand_id
1 'polypeptide(L)'
;MRPLRPALLLAALLLAAPASAQGAPPDDDFRPGVRFNGLGRAYIQQADLGGTLMDTDTTTVESIADGEFVLDLAVGAQPNRSTEVQGVLRLRNEFGGFFGSGVTVEVRELWARGVVANAVEYRLGDMDLALTPYTVFLPVEDGRVNTPELFEPQKEVVYYEEFYTGFNERRFQGGRLDFGLAFDRVLSEVDVRAFLARIRPTDFTTTPTRLLGGGRIGATSPQIGPVQAEAGFNYVSIWDDLDSGDANEGIRNHVGTFDADVSVLRGDALAVSLVAEGGWSVAKRAERVDEDAESDPDAEPLLRETDTFFEAGVRAALPRQDLTLSGLFVNVGPDFFSAAAQSKRVDYARARSLYNRIGNDRDRRRVGLFDLTRDPAIYTFRTEQGLMPYDPRYNNALPYGRATPNRRGLRLAGVYEPDGSPVAAEVLVALLREIRGQGTEELKDFALVRAAADVSLAPLVGYGRGLALTLGTQIENTSRGGEPIEAVDLTSVLLEAGLTAEVYDRLDVLVGAKARTSSGRDYVPQIVDFNDVRDFPGPFVTDDGESLYGAGLRYRFGEDIYLTVQVQRYTYAADATPDDDYSIGQVFALYSMSF
;
A
#
# COMPACT_ATOMS: atom_id res chain seq x y z
N MET A 1 18.31 -31.29 14.07
CA MET A 1 18.99 -30.96 12.79
C MET A 1 19.08 -29.44 12.69
N ARG A 2 20.26 -28.87 12.88
CA ARG A 2 20.46 -27.42 12.76
C ARG A 2 20.13 -26.99 11.32
N PRO A 3 19.28 -26.00 11.09
CA PRO A 3 19.03 -25.48 9.74
C PRO A 3 20.32 -24.94 9.17
N LEU A 4 20.71 -25.40 7.98
CA LEU A 4 21.80 -24.83 7.20
C LEU A 4 21.55 -23.34 7.04
N ARG A 5 22.49 -22.53 7.47
CA ARG A 5 22.40 -21.08 7.44
C ARG A 5 22.19 -20.60 6.01
N PRO A 6 21.20 -19.77 5.72
CA PRO A 6 20.92 -19.26 4.37
C PRO A 6 22.11 -18.53 3.73
N ALA A 7 23.05 -18.04 4.55
CA ALA A 7 24.29 -17.43 4.10
C ALA A 7 25.21 -18.39 3.29
N LEU A 8 25.12 -19.71 3.51
CA LEU A 8 25.90 -20.70 2.76
C LEU A 8 25.32 -20.98 1.37
N LEU A 9 23.99 -20.86 1.21
CA LEU A 9 23.33 -20.97 -0.10
C LEU A 9 23.63 -19.75 -0.98
N LEU A 10 23.66 -18.54 -0.40
CA LEU A 10 24.05 -17.33 -1.12
C LEU A 10 25.52 -17.36 -1.57
N ALA A 11 26.42 -17.87 -0.72
CA ALA A 11 27.83 -18.03 -1.05
C ALA A 11 28.08 -19.13 -2.12
N ALA A 12 27.28 -20.20 -2.12
CA ALA A 12 27.37 -21.27 -3.10
C ALA A 12 26.88 -20.85 -4.49
N LEU A 13 25.85 -19.98 -4.57
CA LEU A 13 25.37 -19.40 -5.81
C LEU A 13 26.37 -18.42 -6.42
N LEU A 14 27.11 -17.65 -5.61
CA LEU A 14 28.17 -16.77 -6.07
C LEU A 14 29.40 -17.50 -6.60
N LEU A 15 29.63 -18.76 -6.15
CA LEU A 15 30.77 -19.59 -6.59
C LEU A 15 30.47 -20.43 -7.84
N ALA A 16 29.20 -20.55 -8.24
CA ALA A 16 28.78 -21.34 -9.40
C ALA A 16 28.69 -20.55 -10.71
N ALA A 17 29.01 -19.25 -10.71
CA ALA A 17 29.06 -18.49 -11.93
C ALA A 17 30.22 -18.97 -12.81
N PRO A 18 29.97 -19.36 -14.08
CA PRO A 18 31.04 -19.80 -14.94
C PRO A 18 32.02 -18.67 -15.18
N ALA A 19 33.31 -18.90 -14.94
CA ALA A 19 34.40 -17.97 -15.11
C ALA A 19 34.72 -17.71 -16.61
N SER A 20 33.73 -17.32 -17.39
CA SER A 20 33.88 -16.95 -18.79
C SER A 20 33.48 -15.50 -19.12
N ALA A 21 33.56 -14.62 -18.12
CA ALA A 21 33.52 -13.19 -18.40
C ALA A 21 34.88 -12.75 -18.94
N GLN A 22 35.05 -12.84 -20.22
CA GLN A 22 36.09 -12.04 -20.90
C GLN A 22 35.68 -10.58 -20.72
N GLY A 23 36.39 -9.87 -19.84
CA GLY A 23 36.15 -8.46 -19.58
C GLY A 23 36.15 -7.69 -20.91
N ALA A 24 35.09 -6.91 -21.12
CA ALA A 24 35.12 -5.89 -22.16
C ALA A 24 36.35 -5.00 -21.93
N PRO A 25 37.04 -4.57 -23.00
CA PRO A 25 38.22 -3.73 -22.87
C PRO A 25 37.83 -2.46 -22.08
N PRO A 26 38.72 -1.95 -21.23
CA PRO A 26 38.45 -0.72 -20.49
C PRO A 26 38.25 0.41 -21.50
N ASP A 27 37.06 0.92 -21.55
CA ASP A 27 36.70 2.10 -22.32
C ASP A 27 37.21 3.29 -21.52
N ASP A 28 38.23 3.98 -22.02
CA ASP A 28 39.01 5.00 -21.32
C ASP A 28 38.21 6.27 -20.92
N ASP A 29 36.91 6.37 -21.29
CA ASP A 29 36.11 7.58 -21.10
C ASP A 29 35.17 7.57 -19.88
N PHE A 30 35.14 6.52 -19.05
CA PHE A 30 34.33 6.55 -17.84
C PHE A 30 34.95 7.51 -16.81
N ARG A 31 34.15 8.50 -16.39
CA ARG A 31 34.48 9.40 -15.28
C ARG A 31 33.56 9.15 -14.12
N PRO A 32 34.08 8.81 -12.92
CA PRO A 32 33.26 8.76 -11.71
C PRO A 32 32.51 10.07 -11.55
N GLY A 33 31.19 9.98 -11.36
CA GLY A 33 30.32 11.13 -11.21
C GLY A 33 29.65 11.15 -9.85
N VAL A 34 29.42 12.36 -9.33
CA VAL A 34 28.54 12.59 -8.19
C VAL A 34 27.41 13.47 -8.66
N ARG A 35 26.19 13.09 -8.34
CA ARG A 35 24.96 13.83 -8.66
C ARG A 35 24.31 14.29 -7.38
N PHE A 36 23.76 15.48 -7.42
CA PHE A 36 22.94 16.04 -6.34
C PHE A 36 21.57 16.34 -6.92
N ASN A 37 20.56 15.89 -6.24
CA ASN A 37 19.18 16.28 -6.47
C ASN A 37 18.47 16.33 -5.12
N GLY A 38 17.27 16.84 -5.09
CA GLY A 38 16.58 16.93 -3.82
C GLY A 38 15.17 17.47 -3.92
N LEU A 39 14.52 17.50 -2.76
CA LEU A 39 13.19 18.06 -2.57
C LEU A 39 13.23 19.02 -1.39
N GLY A 40 12.92 20.30 -1.62
CA GLY A 40 12.64 21.28 -0.59
C GLY A 40 11.13 21.47 -0.46
N ARG A 41 10.60 21.38 0.74
CA ARG A 41 9.17 21.53 1.01
C ARG A 41 8.97 22.35 2.28
N ALA A 42 8.09 23.36 2.21
CA ALA A 42 7.65 24.11 3.37
C ALA A 42 6.13 24.12 3.41
N TYR A 43 5.53 23.70 4.52
CA TYR A 43 4.11 23.88 4.69
C TYR A 43 3.77 24.61 5.98
N ILE A 44 2.65 25.30 5.95
CA ILE A 44 2.04 25.95 7.10
C ILE A 44 0.55 25.62 7.05
N GLN A 45 -0.01 25.29 8.19
CA GLN A 45 -1.43 25.01 8.32
C GLN A 45 -1.99 25.60 9.61
N GLN A 46 -3.26 25.99 9.52
CA GLN A 46 -4.09 26.26 10.68
C GLN A 46 -5.40 25.51 10.50
N ALA A 47 -5.83 24.83 11.54
CA ALA A 47 -7.08 24.10 11.57
C ALA A 47 -7.87 24.47 12.83
N ASP A 48 -9.18 24.71 12.66
CA ASP A 48 -10.12 25.04 13.71
C ASP A 48 -11.17 23.94 13.80
N LEU A 49 -11.42 23.46 15.02
CA LEU A 49 -12.41 22.43 15.32
C LEU A 49 -13.71 23.09 15.82
N GLY A 50 -14.85 22.61 15.37
CA GLY A 50 -16.18 23.08 15.79
C GLY A 50 -17.21 21.97 15.67
N GLY A 51 -18.43 22.21 16.14
CA GLY A 51 -19.56 21.29 16.15
C GLY A 51 -20.04 20.94 17.56
N THR A 52 -21.14 20.19 17.65
CA THR A 52 -21.79 19.85 18.92
C THR A 52 -20.91 19.04 19.86
N LEU A 53 -20.06 18.21 19.31
CA LEU A 53 -19.06 17.45 20.09
C LEU A 53 -18.17 18.37 20.94
N MET A 54 -17.84 19.56 20.43
CA MET A 54 -17.03 20.54 21.14
C MET A 54 -17.74 21.19 22.31
N ASP A 55 -19.05 21.33 22.25
CA ASP A 55 -19.85 21.96 23.31
C ASP A 55 -19.88 21.10 24.59
N THR A 56 -19.60 19.81 24.43
CA THR A 56 -19.58 18.83 25.55
C THR A 56 -18.18 18.60 26.11
N ASP A 57 -17.14 19.02 25.40
CA ASP A 57 -15.75 18.78 25.78
C ASP A 57 -15.04 20.07 26.21
N THR A 58 -14.74 20.18 27.51
CA THR A 58 -14.04 21.34 28.07
C THR A 58 -12.51 21.24 27.98
N THR A 59 -11.97 20.15 27.48
CA THR A 59 -10.50 19.88 27.45
C THR A 59 -9.90 19.94 26.07
N THR A 60 -10.69 20.13 25.04
CA THR A 60 -10.24 20.06 23.66
C THR A 60 -9.59 21.36 23.19
N VAL A 61 -8.56 21.23 22.39
CA VAL A 61 -7.92 22.35 21.70
C VAL A 61 -8.78 22.73 20.49
N GLU A 62 -9.35 23.93 20.49
CA GLU A 62 -10.23 24.42 19.42
C GLU A 62 -9.47 24.78 18.14
N SER A 63 -8.20 25.14 18.25
CA SER A 63 -7.38 25.56 17.13
C SER A 63 -5.97 25.01 17.22
N ILE A 64 -5.43 24.54 16.10
CA ILE A 64 -4.06 24.07 15.94
C ILE A 64 -3.42 24.80 14.79
N ALA A 65 -2.26 25.41 15.06
CA ALA A 65 -1.36 25.92 14.02
C ALA A 65 -0.09 25.08 14.01
N ASP A 66 0.31 24.64 12.84
CA ASP A 66 1.47 23.78 12.65
C ASP A 66 2.17 24.11 11.32
N GLY A 67 3.43 23.73 11.20
CA GLY A 67 4.19 23.91 9.98
C GLY A 67 5.61 23.43 10.13
N GLU A 68 6.20 23.06 9.01
CA GLU A 68 7.59 22.64 8.96
C GLU A 68 8.24 22.97 7.62
N PHE A 69 9.56 22.97 7.64
CA PHE A 69 10.40 22.94 6.45
C PHE A 69 11.17 21.62 6.41
N VAL A 70 11.10 20.93 5.28
CA VAL A 70 11.83 19.69 5.00
C VAL A 70 12.72 19.90 3.79
N LEU A 71 13.98 19.51 3.89
CA LEU A 71 14.90 19.45 2.77
C LEU A 71 15.50 18.04 2.71
N ASP A 72 15.21 17.31 1.64
CA ASP A 72 15.86 16.06 1.32
C ASP A 72 16.92 16.30 0.27
N LEU A 73 18.17 16.02 0.63
CA LEU A 73 19.30 16.07 -0.27
C LEU A 73 19.72 14.66 -0.65
N ALA A 74 19.47 14.29 -1.88
CA ALA A 74 19.94 13.04 -2.44
C ALA A 74 21.35 13.22 -3.04
N VAL A 75 22.25 12.36 -2.63
CA VAL A 75 23.63 12.29 -3.13
C VAL A 75 23.82 10.93 -3.79
N GLY A 76 23.91 10.93 -5.11
CA GLY A 76 24.20 9.76 -5.92
C GLY A 76 25.65 9.77 -6.36
N ALA A 77 26.32 8.63 -6.26
CA ALA A 77 27.69 8.45 -6.73
C ALA A 77 27.78 7.21 -7.63
N GLN A 78 28.43 7.33 -8.76
CA GLN A 78 28.75 6.23 -9.66
C GLN A 78 30.27 6.02 -9.68
N PRO A 79 30.82 5.18 -8.76
CA PRO A 79 32.26 4.99 -8.65
C PRO A 79 32.84 4.21 -9.82
N ASN A 80 32.06 3.39 -10.49
CA ASN A 80 32.42 2.66 -11.71
C ASN A 80 31.15 2.43 -12.56
N ARG A 81 31.31 1.87 -13.75
CA ARG A 81 30.19 1.67 -14.70
C ARG A 81 29.10 0.73 -14.21
N SER A 82 29.43 -0.19 -13.34
CA SER A 82 28.54 -1.26 -12.86
C SER A 82 28.00 -1.04 -11.47
N THR A 83 28.37 0.06 -10.80
CA THR A 83 27.98 0.30 -9.41
C THR A 83 27.46 1.72 -9.25
N GLU A 84 26.34 1.86 -8.56
CA GLU A 84 25.75 3.12 -8.13
C GLU A 84 25.47 3.06 -6.62
N VAL A 85 25.71 4.16 -5.94
CA VAL A 85 25.42 4.34 -4.51
C VAL A 85 24.60 5.60 -4.36
N GLN A 86 23.55 5.56 -3.55
CA GLN A 86 22.75 6.75 -3.24
C GLN A 86 22.46 6.82 -1.74
N GLY A 87 22.52 8.03 -1.22
CA GLY A 87 22.04 8.36 0.10
C GLY A 87 21.14 9.58 0.04
N VAL A 88 20.07 9.59 0.84
CA VAL A 88 19.18 10.75 1.02
C VAL A 88 19.29 11.23 2.46
N LEU A 89 19.76 12.46 2.61
CA LEU A 89 19.88 13.14 3.91
C LEU A 89 18.70 14.08 4.06
N ARG A 90 17.91 13.89 5.11
CA ARG A 90 16.80 14.77 5.47
C ARG A 90 17.22 15.76 6.54
N LEU A 91 16.91 17.02 6.27
CA LEU A 91 16.91 18.11 7.25
C LEU A 91 15.46 18.52 7.47
N ARG A 92 14.99 18.46 8.70
CA ARG A 92 13.63 18.89 9.07
C ARG A 92 13.73 19.99 10.12
N ASN A 93 12.90 21.02 9.99
CA ASN A 93 12.79 22.12 10.94
C ASN A 93 11.30 22.44 11.17
N GLU A 94 10.80 22.12 12.35
CA GLU A 94 9.45 22.46 12.78
C GLU A 94 9.35 23.94 13.09
N PHE A 95 8.29 24.61 12.62
CA PHE A 95 8.07 26.02 12.89
C PHE A 95 7.51 26.23 14.32
N GLY A 96 7.99 27.27 14.99
CA GLY A 96 7.55 27.62 16.35
C GLY A 96 8.46 27.10 17.48
N GLY A 97 9.47 26.32 17.16
CA GLY A 97 10.53 25.95 18.14
C GLY A 97 11.48 27.12 18.43
N PHE A 98 12.12 27.10 19.62
CA PHE A 98 13.24 27.99 19.93
C PHE A 98 14.41 27.71 18.98
N PHE A 99 15.28 28.70 18.73
CA PHE A 99 16.44 28.57 17.84
C PHE A 99 17.12 27.20 17.94
N GLY A 100 17.05 26.40 16.88
CA GLY A 100 17.67 25.09 16.78
C GLY A 100 16.97 23.93 17.52
N SER A 101 15.89 24.16 18.24
CA SER A 101 15.23 23.11 19.04
C SER A 101 14.34 22.16 18.21
N GLY A 102 13.96 22.54 17.00
CA GLY A 102 13.13 21.72 16.10
C GLY A 102 13.89 21.15 14.91
N VAL A 103 15.22 21.29 14.86
CA VAL A 103 16.02 20.80 13.72
C VAL A 103 16.43 19.35 13.95
N THR A 104 16.02 18.46 13.04
CA THR A 104 16.48 17.07 13.00
C THR A 104 17.25 16.81 11.72
N VAL A 105 18.20 15.88 11.79
CA VAL A 105 18.98 15.40 10.66
C VAL A 105 18.92 13.88 10.66
N GLU A 106 18.45 13.29 9.57
CA GLU A 106 18.31 11.85 9.46
C GLU A 106 18.71 11.33 8.08
N VAL A 107 19.13 10.07 8.01
CA VAL A 107 19.34 9.38 6.75
C VAL A 107 18.03 8.68 6.41
N ARG A 108 17.37 9.16 5.37
CA ARG A 108 16.09 8.60 4.90
C ARG A 108 16.26 7.35 4.05
N GLU A 109 17.32 7.33 3.26
CA GLU A 109 17.60 6.25 2.34
C GLU A 109 19.11 6.07 2.19
N LEU A 110 19.55 4.83 2.12
CA LEU A 110 20.93 4.50 1.80
C LEU A 110 20.98 3.14 1.09
N TRP A 111 21.44 3.13 -0.15
CA TRP A 111 21.59 1.90 -0.91
C TRP A 111 22.78 1.92 -1.88
N ALA A 112 23.22 0.73 -2.23
CA ALA A 112 24.14 0.48 -3.33
C ALA A 112 23.53 -0.57 -4.27
N ARG A 113 23.60 -0.34 -5.57
CA ARG A 113 23.21 -1.30 -6.61
C ARG A 113 24.28 -1.43 -7.67
N GLY A 114 24.28 -2.58 -8.34
CA GLY A 114 25.20 -2.78 -9.44
C GLY A 114 25.04 -4.13 -10.08
N VAL A 115 25.96 -4.42 -11.02
CA VAL A 115 26.01 -5.69 -11.75
C VAL A 115 27.35 -6.35 -11.51
N VAL A 116 27.34 -7.60 -11.08
CA VAL A 116 28.51 -8.45 -10.90
C VAL A 116 28.61 -9.45 -12.05
N ALA A 117 29.81 -9.61 -12.59
CA ALA A 117 30.11 -10.54 -13.69
C ALA A 117 29.21 -10.34 -14.94
N ASN A 118 28.70 -9.14 -15.17
CA ASN A 118 27.75 -8.78 -16.24
C ASN A 118 26.48 -9.66 -16.30
N ALA A 119 26.11 -10.30 -15.19
CA ALA A 119 25.01 -11.25 -15.16
C ALA A 119 24.10 -11.11 -13.93
N VAL A 120 24.65 -10.74 -12.78
CA VAL A 120 23.89 -10.68 -11.52
C VAL A 120 23.74 -9.24 -11.10
N GLU A 121 22.52 -8.74 -11.13
CA GLU A 121 22.16 -7.48 -10.50
C GLU A 121 22.05 -7.65 -8.99
N TYR A 122 22.59 -6.69 -8.23
CA TYR A 122 22.43 -6.66 -6.78
C TYR A 122 21.96 -5.29 -6.30
N ARG A 123 21.19 -5.28 -5.22
CA ARG A 123 20.87 -4.08 -4.44
C ARG A 123 21.06 -4.39 -2.95
N LEU A 124 21.77 -3.51 -2.24
CA LEU A 124 22.06 -3.61 -0.81
C LEU A 124 21.62 -2.33 -0.13
N GLY A 125 21.04 -2.43 1.05
CA GLY A 125 20.50 -1.30 1.81
C GLY A 125 18.99 -1.17 1.62
N ASP A 126 18.51 0.04 1.39
CA ASP A 126 17.08 0.28 1.15
C ASP A 126 16.67 -0.26 -0.23
N MET A 127 15.59 -1.00 -0.27
CA MET A 127 15.07 -1.59 -1.49
C MET A 127 13.54 -1.64 -1.48
N ASP A 128 12.96 -1.44 -2.65
CA ASP A 128 11.55 -1.61 -2.90
C ASP A 128 11.30 -3.01 -3.44
N LEU A 129 10.24 -3.63 -2.97
CA LEU A 129 9.93 -5.01 -3.29
C LEU A 129 8.44 -5.23 -3.42
N ALA A 130 8.03 -5.73 -4.58
CA ALA A 130 6.75 -6.36 -4.81
C ALA A 130 6.97 -7.65 -5.61
N LEU A 131 6.21 -8.68 -5.31
CA LEU A 131 6.16 -9.93 -6.10
C LEU A 131 4.74 -10.13 -6.62
N THR A 132 3.87 -10.73 -5.81
CA THR A 132 2.46 -10.93 -6.16
C THR A 132 1.56 -10.36 -5.08
N PRO A 133 0.29 -10.07 -5.37
CA PRO A 133 -0.68 -9.62 -4.38
C PRO A 133 -0.90 -10.57 -3.20
N TYR A 134 -0.45 -11.81 -3.31
CA TYR A 134 -0.59 -12.84 -2.27
C TYR A 134 0.69 -13.10 -1.47
N THR A 135 1.82 -12.49 -1.86
CA THR A 135 3.14 -12.73 -1.24
C THR A 135 3.72 -11.47 -0.60
N VAL A 136 4.41 -10.63 -1.37
CA VAL A 136 4.92 -9.32 -0.93
C VAL A 136 4.20 -8.25 -1.73
N PHE A 137 3.35 -7.49 -1.04
CA PHE A 137 2.52 -6.49 -1.67
C PHE A 137 2.01 -5.49 -0.64
N LEU A 138 1.61 -4.32 -1.10
CA LEU A 138 0.96 -3.33 -0.26
C LEU A 138 -0.41 -3.02 -0.87
N PRO A 139 -1.52 -3.32 -0.19
CA PRO A 139 -2.85 -3.08 -0.75
C PRO A 139 -3.12 -1.60 -0.97
N VAL A 140 -4.02 -1.31 -1.89
CA VAL A 140 -4.52 0.05 -2.12
C VAL A 140 -5.12 0.61 -0.84
N GLU A 141 -4.93 1.90 -0.61
CA GLU A 141 -5.44 2.59 0.55
C GLU A 141 -6.96 2.66 0.59
N ASP A 142 -7.50 2.55 1.78
CA ASP A 142 -8.92 2.73 2.03
C ASP A 142 -9.33 4.22 1.87
N GLY A 143 -10.55 4.46 1.40
CA GLY A 143 -11.08 5.80 1.21
C GLY A 143 -10.44 6.61 0.08
N ARG A 144 -9.66 5.94 -0.77
CA ARG A 144 -9.03 6.55 -1.96
C ARG A 144 -9.49 5.86 -3.23
N VAL A 145 -10.33 6.54 -3.98
CA VAL A 145 -10.74 6.10 -5.32
C VAL A 145 -9.92 6.85 -6.36
N ASN A 146 -10.06 8.18 -6.37
CA ASN A 146 -9.26 9.10 -7.14
C ASN A 146 -9.04 10.35 -6.27
N THR A 147 -7.94 11.04 -6.41
CA THR A 147 -7.68 12.21 -5.57
C THR A 147 -7.83 13.47 -6.40
N PRO A 148 -8.82 14.33 -6.08
CA PRO A 148 -8.88 15.66 -6.67
C PRO A 148 -7.56 16.42 -6.49
N GLU A 149 -7.14 17.12 -7.52
CA GLU A 149 -5.88 17.88 -7.58
C GLU A 149 -5.68 18.84 -6.39
N LEU A 150 -6.78 19.34 -5.82
CA LEU A 150 -6.76 20.16 -4.61
C LEU A 150 -6.10 19.46 -3.43
N PHE A 151 -6.28 18.14 -3.29
CA PHE A 151 -5.76 17.36 -2.18
C PHE A 151 -4.41 16.68 -2.48
N GLU A 152 -3.92 16.77 -3.74
CA GLU A 152 -2.64 16.19 -4.14
C GLU A 152 -1.45 16.70 -3.32
N PRO A 153 -1.31 18.00 -3.00
CA PRO A 153 -0.19 18.47 -2.19
C PRO A 153 -0.10 17.81 -0.81
N GLN A 154 -1.25 17.51 -0.20
CA GLN A 154 -1.31 16.81 1.10
C GLN A 154 -1.04 15.31 0.95
N LYS A 155 -1.55 14.71 -0.12
CA LYS A 155 -1.27 13.33 -0.50
C LYS A 155 0.22 13.12 -0.77
N GLU A 156 0.87 14.03 -1.49
CA GLU A 156 2.31 13.99 -1.72
C GLU A 156 3.10 14.01 -0.41
N VAL A 157 2.68 14.81 0.58
CA VAL A 157 3.31 14.80 1.90
C VAL A 157 3.18 13.42 2.54
N VAL A 158 1.98 12.85 2.60
CA VAL A 158 1.74 11.53 3.18
C VAL A 158 2.55 10.44 2.47
N TYR A 159 2.50 10.38 1.14
CA TYR A 159 3.23 9.37 0.39
C TYR A 159 4.72 9.52 0.52
N TYR A 160 5.22 10.74 0.41
CA TYR A 160 6.63 11.01 0.50
C TYR A 160 7.19 10.77 1.91
N GLU A 161 6.42 11.12 2.95
CA GLU A 161 6.85 10.91 4.33
C GLU A 161 6.85 9.43 4.72
N GLU A 162 5.80 8.69 4.38
CA GLU A 162 5.59 7.36 4.88
C GLU A 162 6.07 6.27 3.92
N PHE A 163 5.83 6.43 2.63
CA PHE A 163 6.09 5.34 1.70
C PHE A 163 7.33 5.54 0.85
N TYR A 164 7.68 6.76 0.49
CA TYR A 164 8.89 7.10 -0.28
C TYR A 164 9.02 6.40 -1.66
N THR A 165 8.25 5.39 -1.90
CA THR A 165 8.36 4.43 -2.99
C THR A 165 7.10 4.36 -3.82
N GLY A 166 7.16 3.64 -4.91
CA GLY A 166 6.05 3.40 -5.81
C GLY A 166 4.83 2.76 -5.14
N PHE A 167 3.75 2.80 -5.88
CA PHE A 167 2.46 2.28 -5.45
C PHE A 167 2.51 0.74 -5.33
N ASN A 168 1.93 0.18 -4.26
CA ASN A 168 1.89 -1.25 -3.97
C ASN A 168 3.25 -1.94 -3.73
N GLU A 169 4.33 -1.20 -3.64
CA GLU A 169 5.64 -1.70 -3.25
C GLU A 169 5.88 -1.49 -1.76
N ARG A 170 6.64 -2.39 -1.15
CA ARG A 170 7.10 -2.27 0.22
C ARG A 170 8.56 -1.91 0.26
N ARG A 171 8.90 -0.96 1.12
CA ARG A 171 10.27 -0.60 1.41
C ARG A 171 10.85 -1.46 2.53
N PHE A 172 12.00 -2.04 2.26
CA PHE A 172 12.74 -2.88 3.20
C PHE A 172 14.22 -2.50 3.23
N GLN A 173 14.91 -2.92 4.30
CA GLN A 173 16.36 -2.83 4.42
C GLN A 173 16.98 -4.22 4.39
N GLY A 174 17.86 -4.45 3.41
CA GLY A 174 18.44 -5.78 3.21
C GLY A 174 19.28 -5.90 1.95
N GLY A 175 19.12 -7.03 1.26
CA GLY A 175 19.78 -7.32 0.00
C GLY A 175 18.87 -8.07 -0.96
N ARG A 176 19.00 -7.73 -2.24
CA ARG A 176 18.32 -8.39 -3.36
C ARG A 176 19.32 -8.73 -4.45
N LEU A 177 19.12 -9.87 -5.07
CA LEU A 177 19.84 -10.37 -6.22
C LEU A 177 18.84 -10.72 -7.31
N ASP A 178 19.11 -10.29 -8.53
CA ASP A 178 18.34 -10.61 -9.72
C ASP A 178 19.27 -11.12 -10.80
N PHE A 179 18.91 -12.20 -11.48
CA PHE A 179 19.64 -12.66 -12.66
C PHE A 179 18.71 -13.38 -13.63
N GLY A 180 19.02 -13.26 -14.92
CA GLY A 180 18.32 -13.91 -16.02
C GLY A 180 19.24 -14.80 -16.84
N LEU A 181 18.70 -15.91 -17.33
CA LEU A 181 19.37 -16.83 -18.22
C LEU A 181 18.54 -16.96 -19.50
N ALA A 182 19.13 -16.60 -20.63
CA ALA A 182 18.51 -16.79 -21.94
C ALA A 182 18.82 -18.17 -22.53
N PHE A 183 17.84 -18.77 -23.18
CA PHE A 183 17.91 -20.09 -23.80
C PHE A 183 17.31 -20.07 -25.21
N ASP A 184 17.80 -20.94 -26.10
CA ASP A 184 17.41 -20.94 -27.50
C ASP A 184 16.39 -22.02 -27.91
N ARG A 185 15.85 -22.83 -26.97
CA ARG A 185 15.07 -24.01 -27.33
C ARG A 185 13.70 -24.10 -26.63
N VAL A 186 13.64 -24.75 -25.48
CA VAL A 186 12.39 -25.08 -24.77
C VAL A 186 11.89 -23.88 -23.96
N LEU A 187 12.79 -23.12 -23.42
CA LEU A 187 12.56 -21.87 -22.73
C LEU A 187 13.28 -20.74 -23.47
N SER A 188 12.75 -19.55 -23.50
CA SER A 188 13.44 -18.35 -23.98
C SER A 188 14.23 -17.69 -22.85
N GLU A 189 13.69 -17.72 -21.64
CA GLU A 189 14.28 -17.05 -20.49
C GLU A 189 13.91 -17.76 -19.19
N VAL A 190 14.83 -17.74 -18.23
CA VAL A 190 14.57 -18.04 -16.83
C VAL A 190 15.10 -16.87 -16.02
N ASP A 191 14.25 -16.25 -15.24
CA ASP A 191 14.58 -15.18 -14.30
C ASP A 191 14.56 -15.69 -12.87
N VAL A 192 15.50 -15.20 -12.07
CA VAL A 192 15.58 -15.54 -10.65
C VAL A 192 15.79 -14.27 -9.85
N ARG A 193 14.93 -14.06 -8.87
CA ARG A 193 15.06 -13.03 -7.86
C ARG A 193 15.16 -13.66 -6.49
N ALA A 194 16.11 -13.21 -5.68
CA ALA A 194 16.24 -13.62 -4.28
C ALA A 194 16.45 -12.39 -3.40
N PHE A 195 15.88 -12.40 -2.20
CA PHE A 195 16.03 -11.28 -1.27
C PHE A 195 16.03 -11.75 0.18
N LEU A 196 16.66 -10.92 1.02
CA LEU A 196 16.66 -11.05 2.47
C LEU A 196 16.65 -9.66 3.07
N ALA A 197 15.72 -9.40 3.98
CA ALA A 197 15.57 -8.11 4.66
C ALA A 197 15.33 -8.29 6.15
N ARG A 198 15.77 -7.29 6.93
CA ARG A 198 15.36 -7.12 8.31
C ARG A 198 14.23 -6.09 8.37
N ILE A 199 13.03 -6.53 8.72
CA ILE A 199 11.83 -5.69 8.72
C ILE A 199 11.49 -5.09 10.09
N ARG A 200 12.11 -5.60 11.16
CA ARG A 200 12.01 -5.03 12.51
C ARG A 200 13.29 -5.34 13.28
N PRO A 201 13.98 -4.34 13.86
CA PRO A 201 15.10 -4.60 14.77
C PRO A 201 14.57 -5.11 16.12
N THR A 202 15.45 -5.78 16.88
CA THR A 202 15.19 -6.13 18.28
C THR A 202 15.28 -4.90 19.18
N ASP A 203 14.52 -4.89 20.28
CA ASP A 203 14.73 -3.96 21.42
C ASP A 203 15.64 -4.56 22.51
N PHE A 204 16.19 -5.75 22.26
CA PHE A 204 17.01 -6.57 23.16
C PHE A 204 16.32 -7.05 24.43
N THR A 205 15.00 -6.83 24.54
CA THR A 205 14.19 -7.26 25.69
C THR A 205 13.01 -8.10 25.24
N THR A 206 11.91 -7.48 24.83
CA THR A 206 10.65 -8.17 24.55
C THR A 206 10.39 -8.37 23.05
N THR A 207 11.08 -7.62 22.19
CA THR A 207 10.81 -7.62 20.75
C THR A 207 11.96 -8.29 20.00
N PRO A 208 11.76 -9.46 19.39
CA PRO A 208 12.80 -10.12 18.59
C PRO A 208 12.98 -9.43 17.24
N THR A 209 14.16 -9.64 16.64
CA THR A 209 14.43 -9.26 15.26
C THR A 209 13.46 -10.00 14.33
N ARG A 210 12.78 -9.28 13.44
CA ARG A 210 11.94 -9.86 12.39
C ARG A 210 12.64 -9.82 11.05
N LEU A 211 12.71 -10.97 10.39
CA LEU A 211 13.34 -11.14 9.10
C LEU A 211 12.29 -11.53 8.04
N LEU A 212 12.54 -11.11 6.82
CA LEU A 212 11.80 -11.47 5.61
C LEU A 212 12.79 -12.02 4.60
N GLY A 213 12.54 -13.18 4.04
CA GLY A 213 13.36 -13.75 2.98
C GLY A 213 12.52 -14.49 1.97
N GLY A 214 13.00 -14.56 0.74
CA GLY A 214 12.28 -15.24 -0.31
C GLY A 214 12.81 -14.95 -1.70
N GLY A 215 11.97 -15.21 -2.70
CA GLY A 215 12.31 -14.96 -4.09
C GLY A 215 11.26 -15.44 -5.07
N ARG A 216 11.57 -15.26 -6.34
CA ARG A 216 10.82 -15.72 -7.51
C ARG A 216 11.76 -16.50 -8.44
N ILE A 217 11.26 -17.54 -9.03
CA ILE A 217 11.83 -18.17 -10.21
C ILE A 217 10.76 -18.10 -11.29
N GLY A 218 11.03 -17.38 -12.37
CA GLY A 218 10.18 -17.25 -13.54
C GLY A 218 10.77 -18.01 -14.73
N ALA A 219 9.92 -18.45 -15.63
CA ALA A 219 10.30 -19.07 -16.88
C ALA A 219 9.36 -18.62 -18.00
N THR A 220 9.92 -18.18 -19.12
CA THR A 220 9.18 -17.75 -20.30
C THR A 220 9.42 -18.75 -21.44
N SER A 221 8.34 -19.21 -22.07
CA SER A 221 8.42 -20.06 -23.25
C SER A 221 8.83 -19.27 -24.51
N PRO A 222 9.40 -19.91 -25.53
CA PRO A 222 9.51 -19.29 -26.85
C PRO A 222 8.11 -18.90 -27.36
N GLN A 223 8.08 -17.84 -28.16
CA GLN A 223 6.85 -17.46 -28.83
C GLN A 223 6.57 -18.41 -30.01
N ILE A 224 5.40 -19.06 -29.99
CA ILE A 224 4.94 -19.97 -31.07
C ILE A 224 3.67 -19.37 -31.66
N GLY A 225 3.80 -18.64 -32.77
CA GLY A 225 2.69 -17.88 -33.33
C GLY A 225 2.18 -16.81 -32.37
N PRO A 226 0.88 -16.79 -32.02
CA PRO A 226 0.36 -15.85 -31.03
C PRO A 226 0.58 -16.31 -29.57
N VAL A 227 1.02 -17.56 -29.35
CA VAL A 227 1.11 -18.16 -28.02
C VAL A 227 2.48 -17.95 -27.41
N GLN A 228 2.48 -17.45 -26.18
CA GLN A 228 3.65 -17.42 -25.29
C GLN A 228 3.16 -17.63 -23.86
N ALA A 229 3.86 -18.45 -23.12
CA ALA A 229 3.56 -18.71 -21.72
C ALA A 229 4.70 -18.20 -20.83
N GLU A 230 4.32 -17.53 -19.76
CA GLU A 230 5.16 -17.21 -18.62
C GLU A 230 4.61 -17.93 -17.40
N ALA A 231 5.47 -18.55 -16.60
CA ALA A 231 5.09 -19.19 -15.35
C ALA A 231 6.13 -18.88 -14.29
N GLY A 232 5.69 -18.73 -13.05
CA GLY A 232 6.55 -18.40 -11.93
C GLY A 232 6.23 -19.20 -10.69
N PHE A 233 7.24 -19.37 -9.84
CA PHE A 233 7.11 -19.82 -8.47
C PHE A 233 7.66 -18.75 -7.55
N ASN A 234 6.84 -18.31 -6.59
CA ASN A 234 7.20 -17.33 -5.58
C ASN A 234 7.20 -18.01 -4.22
N TYR A 235 8.17 -17.67 -3.40
CA TYR A 235 8.22 -18.10 -2.01
C TYR A 235 8.65 -16.94 -1.12
N VAL A 236 7.89 -16.74 -0.03
CA VAL A 236 8.16 -15.70 0.96
C VAL A 236 8.04 -16.32 2.36
N SER A 237 9.00 -16.00 3.20
CA SER A 237 9.01 -16.38 4.60
C SER A 237 9.28 -15.18 5.48
N ILE A 238 8.46 -15.00 6.51
CA ILE A 238 8.67 -14.06 7.60
C ILE A 238 8.88 -14.87 8.87
N TRP A 239 9.88 -14.47 9.66
CA TRP A 239 10.13 -15.11 10.95
C TRP A 239 10.75 -14.16 11.96
N ASP A 240 10.41 -14.35 13.21
CA ASP A 240 11.07 -13.72 14.35
C ASP A 240 12.25 -14.59 14.81
N ASP A 241 13.39 -13.95 14.99
CA ASP A 241 14.61 -14.54 15.55
C ASP A 241 14.57 -14.38 17.07
N LEU A 242 14.02 -15.38 17.76
CA LEU A 242 13.83 -15.36 19.21
C LEU A 242 15.17 -15.31 20.00
N ASP A 243 16.28 -15.70 19.38
CA ASP A 243 17.60 -15.63 20.00
C ASP A 243 18.14 -14.19 20.05
N SER A 244 17.53 -13.25 19.35
CA SER A 244 17.93 -11.85 19.31
C SER A 244 17.41 -10.98 20.46
N GLY A 245 16.52 -11.53 21.34
CA GLY A 245 15.93 -10.85 22.50
C GLY A 245 15.44 -11.85 23.53
N ASP A 246 14.78 -11.36 24.58
CA ASP A 246 14.19 -12.22 25.63
C ASP A 246 12.72 -12.58 25.36
N ALA A 247 12.25 -12.33 24.15
CA ALA A 247 10.89 -12.71 23.76
C ALA A 247 10.74 -14.23 23.74
N ASN A 248 9.66 -14.71 24.34
CA ASN A 248 9.33 -16.13 24.37
C ASN A 248 8.51 -16.58 23.15
N GLU A 249 7.88 -15.62 22.46
CA GLU A 249 6.99 -15.88 21.34
C GLU A 249 7.33 -15.04 20.12
N GLY A 250 7.04 -15.58 18.94
CA GLY A 250 7.23 -14.88 17.68
C GLY A 250 6.38 -15.47 16.56
N ILE A 251 6.46 -14.89 15.39
CA ILE A 251 5.76 -15.36 14.19
C ILE A 251 6.69 -16.17 13.29
N ARG A 252 6.13 -17.19 12.64
CA ARG A 252 6.65 -17.79 11.41
C ARG A 252 5.53 -17.89 10.40
N ASN A 253 5.66 -17.18 9.29
CA ASN A 253 4.70 -17.21 8.19
C ASN A 253 5.43 -17.58 6.90
N HIS A 254 4.94 -18.60 6.20
CA HIS A 254 5.48 -19.09 4.93
C HIS A 254 4.37 -19.02 3.90
N VAL A 255 4.64 -18.44 2.74
CA VAL A 255 3.71 -18.35 1.62
C VAL A 255 4.42 -18.83 0.36
N GLY A 256 3.82 -19.77 -0.35
CA GLY A 256 4.29 -20.25 -1.63
C GLY A 256 3.20 -20.09 -2.68
N THR A 257 3.54 -19.56 -3.87
CA THR A 257 2.58 -19.38 -4.96
C THR A 257 3.15 -19.83 -6.29
N PHE A 258 2.27 -20.31 -7.17
CA PHE A 258 2.54 -20.52 -8.59
C PHE A 258 1.66 -19.58 -9.39
N ASP A 259 2.25 -18.85 -10.32
CA ASP A 259 1.55 -17.98 -11.24
C ASP A 259 1.81 -18.37 -12.70
N ALA A 260 0.86 -18.06 -13.57
CA ALA A 260 0.98 -18.25 -15.00
C ALA A 260 0.23 -17.16 -15.77
N ASP A 261 0.84 -16.67 -16.84
CA ASP A 261 0.23 -15.83 -17.87
C ASP A 261 0.47 -16.48 -19.24
N VAL A 262 -0.59 -16.84 -19.92
CA VAL A 262 -0.53 -17.48 -21.24
C VAL A 262 -1.21 -16.58 -22.26
N SER A 263 -0.43 -15.88 -23.05
CA SER A 263 -0.92 -15.16 -24.24
C SER A 263 -1.42 -16.18 -25.26
N VAL A 264 -2.72 -16.13 -25.57
CA VAL A 264 -3.36 -17.05 -26.53
C VAL A 264 -3.69 -16.36 -27.86
N LEU A 265 -3.79 -15.03 -27.83
CA LEU A 265 -3.99 -14.20 -29.01
C LEU A 265 -3.16 -12.92 -28.87
N ARG A 266 -2.43 -12.60 -29.92
CA ARG A 266 -1.66 -11.34 -30.04
C ARG A 266 -1.97 -10.70 -31.36
N GLY A 267 -2.73 -9.62 -31.35
CA GLY A 267 -3.05 -8.83 -32.52
C GLY A 267 -3.18 -7.36 -32.16
N ASP A 268 -2.99 -6.50 -33.16
CA ASP A 268 -3.08 -5.05 -32.97
C ASP A 268 -4.49 -4.57 -32.54
N ALA A 269 -5.51 -5.38 -32.86
CA ALA A 269 -6.89 -5.04 -32.48
C ALA A 269 -7.33 -5.71 -31.16
N LEU A 270 -6.79 -6.88 -30.87
CA LEU A 270 -7.14 -7.67 -29.70
C LEU A 270 -5.99 -8.58 -29.30
N ALA A 271 -5.58 -8.52 -28.05
CA ALA A 271 -4.69 -9.48 -27.40
C ALA A 271 -5.43 -10.12 -26.22
N VAL A 272 -5.28 -11.43 -26.05
CA VAL A 272 -5.94 -12.18 -24.98
C VAL A 272 -4.93 -13.06 -24.26
N SER A 273 -4.94 -13.00 -22.95
CA SER A 273 -4.16 -13.86 -22.04
C SER A 273 -5.06 -14.60 -21.07
N LEU A 274 -4.69 -15.82 -20.75
CA LEU A 274 -5.21 -16.58 -19.62
C LEU A 274 -4.25 -16.35 -18.46
N VAL A 275 -4.79 -15.94 -17.30
CA VAL A 275 -3.99 -15.66 -16.10
C VAL A 275 -4.47 -16.51 -14.95
N ALA A 276 -3.54 -17.02 -14.17
CA ALA A 276 -3.83 -17.79 -12.97
C ALA A 276 -2.75 -17.59 -11.91
N GLU A 277 -3.13 -17.61 -10.65
CA GLU A 277 -2.24 -17.72 -9.51
C GLU A 277 -2.89 -18.61 -8.45
N GLY A 278 -2.12 -19.47 -7.82
CA GLY A 278 -2.60 -20.30 -6.73
C GLY A 278 -1.45 -20.65 -5.79
N GLY A 279 -1.78 -20.89 -4.52
CA GLY A 279 -0.75 -21.15 -3.53
C GLY A 279 -1.29 -21.52 -2.17
N TRP A 280 -0.39 -21.49 -1.21
CA TRP A 280 -0.67 -21.83 0.17
C TRP A 280 0.03 -20.90 1.15
N SER A 281 -0.52 -20.79 2.34
CA SER A 281 0.13 -20.17 3.49
C SER A 281 0.24 -21.14 4.66
N VAL A 282 1.27 -20.95 5.47
CA VAL A 282 1.45 -21.61 6.76
C VAL A 282 1.86 -20.57 7.76
N ALA A 283 1.01 -20.32 8.74
CA ALA A 283 1.32 -19.45 9.89
C ALA A 283 1.53 -20.32 11.13
N LYS A 284 2.52 -19.98 11.93
CA LYS A 284 2.82 -20.65 13.20
C LYS A 284 3.22 -19.62 14.23
N ARG A 285 2.79 -19.83 15.47
CA ARG A 285 3.41 -19.20 16.62
C ARG A 285 4.75 -19.91 16.86
N ALA A 286 5.84 -19.15 16.92
CA ALA A 286 7.14 -19.67 17.31
C ALA A 286 7.30 -19.45 18.81
N GLU A 287 7.72 -20.47 19.54
CA GLU A 287 8.04 -20.38 20.97
C GLU A 287 9.53 -20.69 21.20
N ARG A 288 10.08 -20.07 22.23
CA ARG A 288 11.39 -20.43 22.75
C ARG A 288 11.21 -21.74 23.53
N VAL A 289 11.85 -22.79 23.07
CA VAL A 289 11.88 -24.06 23.80
C VAL A 289 12.99 -23.92 24.84
N ASP A 290 12.63 -23.81 26.11
CA ASP A 290 13.58 -24.00 27.20
C ASP A 290 13.99 -25.46 27.22
N GLU A 291 15.28 -25.74 26.94
CA GLU A 291 15.82 -27.13 26.94
C GLU A 291 15.64 -27.82 28.30
N ASP A 292 15.43 -27.06 29.37
CA ASP A 292 15.26 -27.53 30.75
C ASP A 292 13.79 -27.61 31.21
N ALA A 293 12.83 -27.15 30.40
CA ALA A 293 11.42 -27.25 30.74
C ALA A 293 10.94 -28.70 30.49
N GLU A 294 10.49 -29.39 31.54
CA GLU A 294 9.69 -30.61 31.37
C GLU A 294 8.51 -30.24 30.46
N SER A 295 8.39 -30.97 29.35
CA SER A 295 7.27 -30.77 28.42
C SER A 295 5.95 -30.94 29.19
N ASP A 296 5.21 -29.85 29.32
CA ASP A 296 3.87 -29.89 29.90
C ASP A 296 2.99 -30.75 28.98
N PRO A 297 2.53 -31.94 29.42
CA PRO A 297 1.68 -32.78 28.60
C PRO A 297 0.31 -32.19 28.29
N ASP A 298 -0.08 -31.12 29.01
CA ASP A 298 -1.33 -30.36 28.84
C ASP A 298 -1.12 -29.05 28.09
N ALA A 299 0.12 -28.76 27.60
CA ALA A 299 0.38 -27.58 26.79
C ALA A 299 -0.47 -27.60 25.51
N GLU A 300 -1.23 -26.56 25.27
CA GLU A 300 -1.99 -26.43 24.04
C GLU A 300 -1.04 -26.48 22.84
N PRO A 301 -1.38 -27.21 21.78
CA PRO A 301 -0.53 -27.27 20.59
C PRO A 301 -0.38 -25.87 20.00
N LEU A 302 0.86 -25.49 19.71
CA LEU A 302 1.18 -24.24 19.02
C LEU A 302 0.23 -24.01 17.84
N LEU A 303 -0.46 -22.87 17.84
CA LEU A 303 -1.37 -22.51 16.76
C LEU A 303 -0.64 -22.61 15.42
N ARG A 304 -1.14 -23.48 14.57
CA ARG A 304 -0.69 -23.66 13.20
C ARG A 304 -1.88 -23.55 12.27
N GLU A 305 -1.91 -22.49 11.49
CA GLU A 305 -2.91 -22.29 10.46
C GLU A 305 -2.29 -22.59 9.09
N THR A 306 -3.01 -23.31 8.28
CA THR A 306 -2.60 -23.62 6.90
C THR A 306 -3.81 -23.51 6.02
N ASP A 307 -3.72 -22.69 4.99
CA ASP A 307 -4.79 -22.56 4.02
C ASP A 307 -4.25 -22.27 2.62
N THR A 308 -5.14 -22.24 1.64
CA THR A 308 -4.82 -22.08 0.23
C THR A 308 -5.63 -20.96 -0.41
N PHE A 309 -5.13 -20.47 -1.53
CA PHE A 309 -5.90 -19.62 -2.41
C PHE A 309 -5.75 -20.04 -3.87
N PHE A 310 -6.69 -19.59 -4.68
CA PHE A 310 -6.67 -19.77 -6.13
C PHE A 310 -7.40 -18.62 -6.81
N GLU A 311 -6.79 -18.11 -7.88
CA GLU A 311 -7.39 -17.12 -8.75
C GLU A 311 -7.09 -17.49 -10.20
N ALA A 312 -8.08 -17.38 -11.10
CA ALA A 312 -7.88 -17.59 -12.52
C ALA A 312 -8.88 -16.80 -13.36
N GLY A 313 -8.48 -16.45 -14.56
CA GLY A 313 -9.36 -15.74 -15.48
C GLY A 313 -8.70 -15.33 -16.78
N VAL A 314 -9.28 -14.30 -17.38
CA VAL A 314 -8.92 -13.79 -18.69
C VAL A 314 -8.58 -12.31 -18.60
N ARG A 315 -7.52 -11.93 -19.32
CA ARG A 315 -7.18 -10.53 -19.61
C ARG A 315 -7.29 -10.31 -21.11
N ALA A 316 -8.03 -9.29 -21.52
CA ALA A 316 -8.17 -8.88 -22.90
C ALA A 316 -7.70 -7.44 -23.04
N ALA A 317 -6.75 -7.19 -23.91
CA ALA A 317 -6.31 -5.86 -24.27
C ALA A 317 -6.75 -5.53 -25.70
N LEU A 318 -7.24 -4.32 -25.90
CA LEU A 318 -7.57 -3.74 -27.19
C LEU A 318 -6.57 -2.60 -27.47
N PRO A 319 -5.37 -2.93 -28.02
CA PRO A 319 -4.26 -1.97 -28.10
C PRO A 319 -4.59 -0.70 -28.89
N ARG A 320 -5.46 -0.78 -29.90
CA ARG A 320 -5.88 0.39 -30.70
C ARG A 320 -6.75 1.37 -29.92
N GLN A 321 -7.39 0.93 -28.86
CA GLN A 321 -8.26 1.72 -28.00
C GLN A 321 -7.64 1.99 -26.64
N ASP A 322 -6.44 1.46 -26.37
CA ASP A 322 -5.77 1.51 -25.06
C ASP A 322 -6.71 1.09 -23.93
N LEU A 323 -7.49 0.03 -24.19
CA LEU A 323 -8.44 -0.54 -23.24
C LEU A 323 -7.98 -1.93 -22.82
N THR A 324 -7.84 -2.13 -21.53
CA THR A 324 -7.58 -3.44 -20.92
C THR A 324 -8.75 -3.86 -20.04
N LEU A 325 -9.26 -5.07 -20.27
CA LEU A 325 -10.32 -5.69 -19.49
C LEU A 325 -9.79 -6.95 -18.82
N SER A 326 -10.19 -7.22 -17.59
CA SER A 326 -9.89 -8.47 -16.90
C SER A 326 -11.10 -9.01 -16.16
N GLY A 327 -11.24 -10.33 -16.15
CA GLY A 327 -12.25 -11.04 -15.38
C GLY A 327 -11.62 -12.24 -14.69
N LEU A 328 -11.69 -12.27 -13.37
CA LEU A 328 -11.04 -13.26 -12.51
C LEU A 328 -12.07 -13.91 -11.60
N PHE A 329 -12.00 -15.23 -11.47
CA PHE A 329 -12.57 -15.95 -10.36
C PHE A 329 -11.54 -16.04 -9.25
N VAL A 330 -11.95 -15.73 -8.02
CA VAL A 330 -11.09 -15.66 -6.83
C VAL A 330 -11.63 -16.59 -5.76
N ASN A 331 -10.75 -17.29 -5.05
CA ASN A 331 -11.07 -18.11 -3.89
C ASN A 331 -9.90 -18.07 -2.91
N VAL A 332 -10.04 -17.31 -1.84
CA VAL A 332 -9.02 -17.16 -0.78
C VAL A 332 -9.56 -17.77 0.50
N GLY A 333 -8.89 -18.79 0.99
CA GLY A 333 -9.32 -19.54 2.16
C GLY A 333 -9.48 -18.70 3.42
N PRO A 334 -10.33 -19.14 4.38
CA PRO A 334 -10.62 -18.39 5.60
C PRO A 334 -9.39 -18.14 6.48
N ASP A 335 -8.48 -19.11 6.51
CA ASP A 335 -7.27 -19.11 7.35
C ASP A 335 -6.00 -18.76 6.54
N PHE A 336 -6.18 -18.25 5.30
CA PHE A 336 -5.07 -17.79 4.49
C PHE A 336 -4.44 -16.54 5.11
N PHE A 337 -3.16 -16.66 5.47
CA PHE A 337 -2.40 -15.57 6.06
C PHE A 337 -1.09 -15.32 5.34
N SER A 338 -0.91 -14.09 4.90
CA SER A 338 0.31 -13.59 4.26
C SER A 338 0.68 -12.23 4.87
N ALA A 339 1.50 -12.23 5.89
CA ALA A 339 1.85 -11.02 6.64
C ALA A 339 2.45 -9.91 5.74
N ALA A 340 3.19 -10.26 4.68
CA ALA A 340 3.77 -9.30 3.76
C ALA A 340 2.80 -8.78 2.69
N ALA A 341 1.60 -9.38 2.55
CA ALA A 341 0.59 -8.94 1.59
C ALA A 341 -0.66 -8.35 2.26
N GLN A 342 -0.96 -8.75 3.48
CA GLN A 342 -2.22 -8.39 4.16
C GLN A 342 -2.11 -7.24 5.16
N SER A 343 -0.91 -6.72 5.43
CA SER A 343 -0.78 -5.50 6.23
C SER A 343 -1.29 -4.31 5.43
N LYS A 344 -2.24 -3.57 6.01
CA LYS A 344 -2.83 -2.39 5.40
C LYS A 344 -1.86 -1.21 5.44
N ARG A 345 -2.07 -0.21 4.58
CA ARG A 345 -1.37 1.08 4.67
C ARG A 345 -1.89 1.92 5.81
N VAL A 346 -3.18 1.88 6.08
CA VAL A 346 -3.83 2.66 7.12
C VAL A 346 -3.99 1.83 8.39
N ASP A 347 -3.44 2.32 9.49
CA ASP A 347 -3.64 1.78 10.83
C ASP A 347 -4.72 2.57 11.54
N TYR A 348 -5.94 2.07 11.53
CA TYR A 348 -7.10 2.72 12.16
C TYR A 348 -7.02 2.76 13.70
N ALA A 349 -6.11 1.99 14.30
CA ALA A 349 -5.88 2.00 15.74
C ALA A 349 -4.86 3.05 16.19
N ARG A 350 -4.09 3.63 15.25
CA ARG A 350 -3.09 4.66 15.58
C ARG A 350 -3.71 5.97 16.03
N ALA A 351 -2.98 6.65 16.88
CA ALA A 351 -3.26 8.04 17.23
C ALA A 351 -3.00 8.95 16.01
N ARG A 352 -3.86 9.94 15.83
CA ARG A 352 -3.76 10.93 14.76
C ARG A 352 -2.89 12.09 15.21
N SER A 353 -2.22 12.74 14.28
CA SER A 353 -1.35 13.89 14.57
C SER A 353 -2.16 15.15 14.88
N LEU A 354 -3.36 15.28 14.28
CA LEU A 354 -4.22 16.45 14.45
C LEU A 354 -5.53 16.06 15.14
N TYR A 355 -5.85 16.71 16.26
CA TYR A 355 -7.06 16.46 17.06
C TYR A 355 -7.22 14.97 17.40
N ASN A 356 -6.22 14.39 18.04
CA ASN A 356 -6.20 12.98 18.45
C ASN A 356 -7.40 12.59 19.31
N ARG A 357 -7.82 13.51 20.16
CA ARG A 357 -8.83 13.29 21.18
C ARG A 357 -9.86 14.38 21.09
N ILE A 358 -11.08 13.96 21.15
CA ILE A 358 -12.25 14.80 21.32
C ILE A 358 -13.00 14.18 22.49
N GLY A 359 -13.41 14.96 23.48
CA GLY A 359 -14.02 14.43 24.68
C GLY A 359 -13.00 14.06 25.75
N ASN A 360 -13.35 13.12 26.59
CA ASN A 360 -12.46 12.64 27.63
C ASN A 360 -11.39 11.67 27.06
N ASP A 361 -10.42 11.27 27.87
CA ASP A 361 -9.34 10.35 27.48
C ASP A 361 -9.81 8.98 26.93
N ARG A 362 -11.09 8.65 27.01
CA ARG A 362 -11.67 7.37 26.62
C ARG A 362 -12.26 7.41 25.21
N ASP A 363 -12.77 8.57 24.80
CA ASP A 363 -13.45 8.70 23.53
C ASP A 363 -12.53 9.38 22.50
N ARG A 364 -12.06 8.60 21.56
CA ARG A 364 -11.26 9.09 20.42
C ARG A 364 -12.15 9.20 19.21
N ARG A 365 -12.08 10.33 18.51
CA ARG A 365 -12.76 10.44 17.23
C ARG A 365 -12.24 9.36 16.26
N ARG A 366 -13.11 8.86 15.41
CA ARG A 366 -12.74 7.87 14.38
C ARG A 366 -11.87 8.51 13.30
N VAL A 367 -11.08 7.68 12.61
CA VAL A 367 -10.39 8.09 11.37
C VAL A 367 -11.43 8.44 10.33
N GLY A 368 -11.31 9.59 9.70
CA GLY A 368 -12.21 10.07 8.66
C GLY A 368 -11.50 10.49 7.39
N LEU A 369 -12.25 10.96 6.40
CA LEU A 369 -11.70 11.44 5.12
C LEU A 369 -10.64 12.53 5.30
N PHE A 370 -10.76 13.36 6.34
CA PHE A 370 -9.77 14.38 6.66
C PHE A 370 -8.41 13.77 6.98
N ASP A 371 -8.38 12.73 7.84
CA ASP A 371 -7.15 12.04 8.23
C ASP A 371 -6.57 11.23 7.06
N LEU A 372 -7.43 10.48 6.35
CA LEU A 372 -7.03 9.68 5.20
C LEU A 372 -6.40 10.49 4.07
N THR A 373 -6.76 11.76 3.97
CA THR A 373 -6.22 12.65 2.93
C THR A 373 -4.84 13.18 3.29
N ARG A 374 -4.51 13.33 4.59
CA ARG A 374 -3.43 14.23 4.99
C ARG A 374 -2.61 13.84 6.21
N ASP A 375 -3.05 12.91 7.04
CA ASP A 375 -2.34 12.59 8.29
C ASP A 375 -1.36 11.43 8.08
N PRO A 376 -0.04 11.69 7.96
CA PRO A 376 0.94 10.62 7.80
C PRO A 376 1.03 9.71 9.03
N ALA A 377 0.59 10.16 10.22
CA ALA A 377 0.73 9.37 11.45
C ALA A 377 -0.12 8.11 11.48
N ILE A 378 -1.22 8.06 10.71
CA ILE A 378 -2.08 6.88 10.63
C ILE A 378 -1.60 5.85 9.60
N TYR A 379 -0.64 6.23 8.74
CA TYR A 379 -0.11 5.32 7.73
C TYR A 379 1.01 4.45 8.29
N THR A 380 1.10 3.24 7.79
CA THR A 380 2.13 2.29 8.20
C THR A 380 2.68 1.49 7.03
N PHE A 381 3.97 1.21 7.09
CA PHE A 381 4.66 0.27 6.20
C PHE A 381 5.06 -1.02 6.93
N ARG A 382 4.76 -1.12 8.22
CA ARG A 382 5.16 -2.26 9.05
C ARG A 382 4.44 -3.53 8.63
N THR A 383 5.13 -4.64 8.77
CA THR A 383 4.55 -5.96 8.63
C THR A 383 4.08 -6.43 10.00
N GLU A 384 2.77 -6.57 10.14
CA GLU A 384 2.15 -6.94 11.41
C GLU A 384 2.16 -8.45 11.66
N GLN A 385 1.90 -8.86 12.90
CA GLN A 385 1.86 -10.26 13.29
C GLN A 385 0.55 -10.94 12.88
N GLY A 386 -0.51 -10.16 12.75
CA GLY A 386 -1.84 -10.61 12.38
C GLY A 386 -2.50 -9.66 11.39
N LEU A 387 -3.76 -9.88 11.11
CA LEU A 387 -4.56 -9.02 10.27
C LEU A 387 -4.80 -7.67 10.96
N MET A 388 -4.37 -6.60 10.32
CA MET A 388 -4.60 -5.25 10.85
C MET A 388 -6.09 -4.91 10.89
N PRO A 389 -6.54 -4.13 11.87
CA PRO A 389 -7.90 -3.60 11.89
C PRO A 389 -8.22 -2.82 10.61
N TYR A 390 -9.46 -2.92 10.16
CA TYR A 390 -9.97 -2.12 9.05
C TYR A 390 -11.28 -1.44 9.46
N ASP A 391 -11.66 -0.41 8.72
CA ASP A 391 -12.94 0.26 8.91
C ASP A 391 -13.89 -0.13 7.78
N PRO A 392 -14.99 -0.86 8.07
CA PRO A 392 -15.91 -1.34 7.05
C PRO A 392 -16.58 -0.25 6.21
N ARG A 393 -16.56 1.00 6.68
CA ARG A 393 -17.11 2.14 5.95
C ARG A 393 -16.32 2.49 4.70
N TYR A 394 -15.02 2.14 4.65
CA TYR A 394 -14.14 2.51 3.55
C TYR A 394 -13.81 1.35 2.62
N ASN A 395 -13.62 0.16 3.15
CA ASN A 395 -13.29 -1.01 2.35
C ASN A 395 -13.62 -2.30 3.11
N ASN A 396 -14.84 -2.77 2.98
CA ASN A 396 -15.31 -4.00 3.63
C ASN A 396 -15.15 -5.25 2.75
N ALA A 397 -15.32 -5.08 1.44
CA ALA A 397 -15.23 -6.20 0.50
C ALA A 397 -13.79 -6.75 0.40
N LEU A 398 -12.80 -5.87 0.29
CA LEU A 398 -11.40 -6.22 0.05
C LEU A 398 -10.42 -5.46 0.98
N PRO A 399 -10.57 -5.54 2.31
CA PRO A 399 -9.78 -4.74 3.26
C PRO A 399 -8.26 -4.98 3.15
N TYR A 400 -7.84 -6.12 2.64
CA TYR A 400 -6.42 -6.47 2.41
C TYR A 400 -6.13 -6.68 0.91
N GLY A 401 -6.88 -6.02 0.04
CA GLY A 401 -6.75 -6.19 -1.41
C GLY A 401 -7.11 -7.61 -1.86
N ARG A 402 -6.38 -8.11 -2.86
CA ARG A 402 -6.62 -9.45 -3.43
C ARG A 402 -6.39 -10.59 -2.43
N ALA A 403 -5.49 -10.40 -1.48
CA ALA A 403 -5.20 -11.39 -0.43
C ALA A 403 -6.20 -11.39 0.73
N THR A 404 -7.34 -10.71 0.62
CA THR A 404 -8.37 -10.72 1.67
C THR A 404 -8.87 -12.14 1.91
N PRO A 405 -8.71 -12.68 3.15
CA PRO A 405 -9.09 -14.05 3.44
C PRO A 405 -10.63 -14.20 3.48
N ASN A 406 -11.09 -15.46 3.42
CA ASN A 406 -12.51 -15.79 3.49
C ASN A 406 -13.34 -15.13 2.38
N ARG A 407 -12.81 -15.08 1.14
CA ARG A 407 -13.48 -14.48 -0.02
C ARG A 407 -13.47 -15.40 -1.22
N ARG A 408 -14.65 -15.61 -1.82
CA ARG A 408 -14.82 -16.35 -3.08
C ARG A 408 -15.79 -15.63 -3.99
N GLY A 409 -15.49 -15.49 -5.27
CA GLY A 409 -16.39 -14.89 -6.23
C GLY A 409 -15.71 -14.38 -7.48
N LEU A 410 -16.28 -13.33 -8.08
CA LEU A 410 -15.82 -12.73 -9.32
C LEU A 410 -15.26 -11.33 -9.09
N ARG A 411 -14.21 -11.01 -9.81
CA ARG A 411 -13.61 -9.69 -9.88
C ARG A 411 -13.41 -9.30 -11.35
N LEU A 412 -13.99 -8.17 -11.74
CA LEU A 412 -13.90 -7.60 -13.07
C LEU A 412 -13.20 -6.26 -12.98
N ALA A 413 -12.28 -5.99 -13.89
CA ALA A 413 -11.63 -4.67 -13.95
C ALA A 413 -11.48 -4.22 -15.41
N GLY A 414 -11.54 -2.91 -15.61
CA GLY A 414 -11.31 -2.26 -16.89
C GLY A 414 -10.46 -1.01 -16.69
N VAL A 415 -9.47 -0.80 -17.56
CA VAL A 415 -8.61 0.38 -17.61
C VAL A 415 -8.60 0.91 -19.03
N TYR A 416 -8.91 2.19 -19.20
CA TYR A 416 -8.95 2.93 -20.45
C TYR A 416 -8.08 4.16 -20.34
N GLU A 417 -6.91 4.15 -20.98
CA GLU A 417 -5.90 5.22 -20.90
C GLU A 417 -5.30 5.49 -22.29
N PRO A 418 -6.08 5.97 -23.27
CA PRO A 418 -5.59 6.15 -24.63
C PRO A 418 -4.69 7.38 -24.75
N ASP A 419 -3.55 7.22 -25.43
CA ASP A 419 -2.63 8.29 -25.74
C ASP A 419 -3.33 9.44 -26.48
N GLY A 420 -3.21 10.66 -25.92
CA GLY A 420 -3.80 11.88 -26.49
C GLY A 420 -5.33 11.97 -26.41
N SER A 421 -6.01 11.04 -25.74
CA SER A 421 -7.45 11.18 -25.42
C SER A 421 -7.65 12.21 -24.31
N PRO A 422 -8.75 12.95 -24.34
CA PRO A 422 -9.11 13.80 -23.22
C PRO A 422 -9.68 13.04 -22.02
N VAL A 423 -9.86 11.72 -22.11
CA VAL A 423 -10.49 10.88 -21.06
C VAL A 423 -9.63 9.67 -20.77
N ALA A 424 -9.30 9.48 -19.50
CA ALA A 424 -8.81 8.23 -18.91
C ALA A 424 -9.81 7.74 -17.85
N ALA A 425 -10.00 6.43 -17.73
CA ALA A 425 -10.96 5.88 -16.78
C ALA A 425 -10.57 4.47 -16.32
N GLU A 426 -10.92 4.14 -15.08
CA GLU A 426 -10.82 2.79 -14.54
C GLU A 426 -12.11 2.36 -13.85
N VAL A 427 -12.38 1.06 -13.84
CA VAL A 427 -13.49 0.46 -13.14
C VAL A 427 -13.07 -0.87 -12.52
N LEU A 428 -13.55 -1.14 -11.31
CA LEU A 428 -13.43 -2.41 -10.60
C LEU A 428 -14.81 -2.82 -10.09
N VAL A 429 -15.22 -4.04 -10.38
CA VAL A 429 -16.42 -4.66 -9.80
C VAL A 429 -15.99 -5.95 -9.11
N ALA A 430 -16.35 -6.13 -7.85
CA ALA A 430 -16.14 -7.37 -7.13
C ALA A 430 -17.47 -7.86 -6.53
N LEU A 431 -17.82 -9.10 -6.84
CA LEU A 431 -18.98 -9.81 -6.29
C LEU A 431 -18.45 -11.04 -5.56
N LEU A 432 -18.42 -10.96 -4.25
CA LEU A 432 -17.72 -11.91 -3.39
C LEU A 432 -18.68 -12.46 -2.33
N ARG A 433 -18.36 -13.63 -1.81
CA ARG A 433 -19.05 -14.27 -0.70
C ARG A 433 -18.06 -14.90 0.27
N GLU A 434 -18.39 -14.95 1.55
CA GLU A 434 -17.64 -15.73 2.53
C GLU A 434 -17.60 -17.22 2.15
N ILE A 435 -16.55 -17.91 2.58
CA ILE A 435 -16.39 -19.35 2.45
C ILE A 435 -16.86 -20.04 3.74
N ARG A 436 -16.56 -19.40 4.87
CA ARG A 436 -16.92 -19.85 6.22
C ARG A 436 -17.57 -18.69 6.98
N GLY A 437 -18.73 -18.96 7.58
CA GLY A 437 -19.39 -18.01 8.46
C GLY A 437 -18.58 -17.73 9.73
N GLN A 438 -18.73 -16.55 10.27
CA GLN A 438 -18.06 -16.12 11.49
C GLN A 438 -19.08 -16.11 12.64
N GLY A 439 -19.08 -17.15 13.48
CA GLY A 439 -20.02 -17.34 14.57
C GLY A 439 -21.45 -17.70 14.14
N THR A 440 -21.66 -18.04 12.87
CA THR A 440 -22.95 -18.44 12.29
C THR A 440 -22.71 -19.30 11.05
N GLU A 441 -23.72 -20.09 10.62
CA GLU A 441 -23.69 -20.84 9.36
C GLU A 441 -24.01 -19.96 8.15
N GLU A 442 -24.63 -18.79 8.37
CA GLU A 442 -24.96 -17.85 7.31
C GLU A 442 -23.70 -17.11 6.81
N LEU A 443 -23.61 -16.90 5.52
CA LEU A 443 -22.46 -16.33 4.83
C LEU A 443 -22.76 -14.89 4.38
N LYS A 444 -21.78 -13.99 4.55
CA LYS A 444 -21.86 -12.65 4.01
C LYS A 444 -21.64 -12.63 2.50
N ASP A 445 -22.44 -11.83 1.81
CA ASP A 445 -22.24 -11.44 0.42
C ASP A 445 -21.70 -10.00 0.37
N PHE A 446 -20.72 -9.76 -0.50
CA PHE A 446 -20.07 -8.48 -0.70
C PHE A 446 -20.18 -8.05 -2.14
N ALA A 447 -20.64 -6.83 -2.38
CA ALA A 447 -20.64 -6.18 -3.67
C ALA A 447 -19.84 -4.88 -3.60
N LEU A 448 -18.84 -4.74 -4.46
CA LEU A 448 -18.02 -3.53 -4.59
C LEU A 448 -18.06 -3.06 -6.04
N VAL A 449 -18.34 -1.78 -6.23
CA VAL A 449 -18.13 -1.06 -7.48
C VAL A 449 -17.23 0.14 -7.18
N ARG A 450 -16.10 0.23 -7.87
CA ARG A 450 -15.19 1.36 -7.83
C ARG A 450 -14.96 1.87 -9.24
N ALA A 451 -15.09 3.18 -9.47
CA ALA A 451 -14.82 3.78 -10.74
C ALA A 451 -14.13 5.14 -10.55
N ALA A 452 -13.19 5.44 -11.44
CA ALA A 452 -12.49 6.71 -11.48
C ALA A 452 -12.34 7.19 -12.93
N ALA A 453 -12.32 8.50 -13.13
CA ALA A 453 -12.11 9.10 -14.44
C ALA A 453 -11.39 10.45 -14.32
N ASP A 454 -10.43 10.67 -15.21
CA ASP A 454 -9.77 11.94 -15.44
C ASP A 454 -10.12 12.45 -16.83
N VAL A 455 -10.63 13.68 -16.88
CA VAL A 455 -11.15 14.28 -18.10
C VAL A 455 -10.46 15.62 -18.37
N SER A 456 -9.66 15.69 -19.43
CA SER A 456 -9.15 16.95 -19.94
C SER A 456 -10.27 17.70 -20.69
N LEU A 457 -10.91 18.65 -20.02
CA LEU A 457 -12.03 19.40 -20.58
C LEU A 457 -11.60 20.45 -21.60
N ALA A 458 -10.37 20.96 -21.51
CA ALA A 458 -9.87 22.03 -22.36
C ALA A 458 -10.09 21.80 -23.87
N PRO A 459 -9.71 20.66 -24.46
CA PRO A 459 -9.95 20.39 -25.87
C PRO A 459 -11.45 20.21 -26.21
N LEU A 460 -12.25 19.76 -25.25
CA LEU A 460 -13.69 19.52 -25.48
C LEU A 460 -14.51 20.81 -25.56
N VAL A 461 -14.10 21.84 -24.77
CA VAL A 461 -14.82 23.13 -24.73
C VAL A 461 -14.08 24.24 -25.47
N GLY A 462 -12.94 23.95 -26.10
CA GLY A 462 -12.14 24.95 -26.82
C GLY A 462 -11.45 25.96 -25.88
N TYR A 463 -11.15 25.56 -24.64
CA TYR A 463 -10.43 26.41 -23.71
C TYR A 463 -8.93 26.37 -24.02
N GLY A 464 -8.34 27.56 -24.19
CA GLY A 464 -6.95 27.71 -24.66
C GLY A 464 -5.87 27.40 -23.62
N ARG A 465 -6.23 26.97 -22.41
CA ARG A 465 -5.34 26.65 -21.29
C ARG A 465 -5.75 25.32 -20.64
N GLY A 466 -5.06 24.93 -19.58
CA GLY A 466 -5.39 23.72 -18.83
C GLY A 466 -6.78 23.80 -18.18
N LEU A 467 -7.60 22.79 -18.39
CA LEU A 467 -8.88 22.58 -17.70
C LEU A 467 -9.11 21.08 -17.57
N ALA A 468 -9.12 20.56 -16.35
CA ALA A 468 -9.26 19.15 -16.06
C ALA A 468 -10.32 18.90 -14.99
N LEU A 469 -11.02 17.76 -15.12
CA LEU A 469 -12.02 17.27 -14.18
C LEU A 469 -11.61 15.87 -13.73
N THR A 470 -11.53 15.65 -12.43
CA THR A 470 -11.28 14.36 -11.79
C THR A 470 -12.57 13.89 -11.12
N LEU A 471 -12.96 12.63 -11.34
CA LEU A 471 -14.15 12.02 -10.76
C LEU A 471 -13.81 10.67 -10.16
N GLY A 472 -14.43 10.33 -9.04
CA GLY A 472 -14.29 9.03 -8.40
C GLY A 472 -15.55 8.59 -7.65
N THR A 473 -15.79 7.30 -7.60
CA THR A 473 -16.84 6.70 -6.77
C THR A 473 -16.46 5.31 -6.30
N GLN A 474 -16.87 4.98 -5.08
CA GLN A 474 -16.83 3.64 -4.54
C GLN A 474 -18.16 3.35 -3.85
N ILE A 475 -18.80 2.26 -4.22
CA ILE A 475 -20.06 1.80 -3.66
C ILE A 475 -19.82 0.38 -3.15
N GLU A 476 -20.09 0.17 -1.87
CA GLU A 476 -20.00 -1.15 -1.23
C GLU A 476 -21.31 -1.50 -0.55
N ASN A 477 -21.70 -2.76 -0.70
CA ASN A 477 -22.79 -3.36 0.05
C ASN A 477 -22.32 -4.70 0.62
N THR A 478 -22.57 -4.90 1.90
CA THR A 478 -22.34 -6.17 2.60
C THR A 478 -23.66 -6.63 3.21
N SER A 479 -24.09 -7.85 2.90
CA SER A 479 -25.35 -8.38 3.38
C SER A 479 -25.22 -9.82 3.86
N ARG A 480 -26.00 -10.16 4.89
CA ARG A 480 -26.16 -11.53 5.41
C ARG A 480 -27.57 -11.66 5.97
N GLY A 481 -28.26 -12.72 5.57
CA GLY A 481 -29.55 -13.10 6.13
C GLY A 481 -29.44 -13.73 7.52
N GLY A 482 -30.48 -14.49 7.91
CA GLY A 482 -30.56 -15.21 9.18
C GLY A 482 -31.40 -14.52 10.25
N GLU A 483 -31.19 -14.91 11.50
CA GLU A 483 -31.88 -14.33 12.65
C GLU A 483 -31.49 -12.84 12.85
N PRO A 484 -32.30 -12.04 13.53
CA PRO A 484 -32.01 -10.60 13.68
C PRO A 484 -30.64 -10.30 14.29
N ILE A 485 -30.07 -11.21 15.09
CA ILE A 485 -28.74 -11.07 15.68
C ILE A 485 -27.62 -11.41 14.68
N GLU A 486 -27.91 -12.17 13.63
CA GLU A 486 -26.95 -12.60 12.61
C GLU A 486 -26.99 -11.71 11.39
N ALA A 487 -28.13 -11.04 11.14
CA ALA A 487 -28.34 -10.26 9.94
C ALA A 487 -27.36 -9.10 9.82
N VAL A 488 -26.81 -8.92 8.61
CA VAL A 488 -25.92 -7.84 8.22
C VAL A 488 -26.55 -7.10 7.04
N ASP A 489 -26.51 -5.78 7.10
CA ASP A 489 -26.89 -4.90 6.01
C ASP A 489 -26.09 -3.60 6.17
N LEU A 490 -24.96 -3.50 5.50
CA LEU A 490 -24.09 -2.34 5.52
C LEU A 490 -23.89 -1.83 4.09
N THR A 491 -24.22 -0.55 3.89
CA THR A 491 -23.98 0.14 2.61
C THR A 491 -23.09 1.35 2.86
N SER A 492 -22.06 1.50 2.02
CA SER A 492 -21.18 2.66 2.02
C SER A 492 -21.03 3.21 0.60
N VAL A 493 -21.09 4.54 0.48
CA VAL A 493 -20.91 5.26 -0.79
C VAL A 493 -19.89 6.37 -0.59
N LEU A 494 -18.83 6.36 -1.38
CA LEU A 494 -17.83 7.42 -1.48
C LEU A 494 -17.92 8.07 -2.87
N LEU A 495 -18.00 9.40 -2.90
CA LEU A 495 -17.99 10.20 -4.13
C LEU A 495 -16.84 11.21 -4.05
N GLU A 496 -16.17 11.42 -5.16
CA GLU A 496 -15.07 12.36 -5.28
C GLU A 496 -15.18 13.14 -6.57
N ALA A 497 -14.89 14.45 -6.51
CA ALA A 497 -14.86 15.31 -7.68
C ALA A 497 -13.84 16.43 -7.49
N GLY A 498 -13.11 16.76 -8.56
CA GLY A 498 -12.14 17.84 -8.58
C GLY A 498 -12.14 18.58 -9.91
N LEU A 499 -11.91 19.88 -9.86
CA LEU A 499 -11.74 20.72 -11.03
C LEU A 499 -10.45 21.52 -10.90
N THR A 500 -9.62 21.46 -11.93
CA THR A 500 -8.39 22.26 -12.06
C THR A 500 -8.51 23.14 -13.29
N ALA A 501 -8.32 24.45 -13.13
CA ALA A 501 -8.40 25.41 -14.23
C ALA A 501 -7.19 26.36 -14.20
N GLU A 502 -6.38 26.37 -15.24
CA GLU A 502 -5.37 27.40 -15.43
C GLU A 502 -6.03 28.70 -15.90
N VAL A 503 -6.25 29.64 -14.97
CA VAL A 503 -6.97 30.90 -15.24
C VAL A 503 -6.05 31.98 -15.78
N TYR A 504 -4.78 31.92 -15.45
CA TYR A 504 -3.73 32.79 -15.96
C TYR A 504 -2.46 31.97 -16.19
N ASP A 505 -1.47 32.49 -16.89
CA ASP A 505 -0.22 31.81 -17.12
C ASP A 505 0.40 31.32 -15.79
N ARG A 506 0.54 29.98 -15.66
CA ARG A 506 1.07 29.32 -14.46
C ARG A 506 0.25 29.47 -13.17
N LEU A 507 -0.96 30.04 -13.25
CA LEU A 507 -1.86 30.18 -12.10
C LEU A 507 -3.09 29.27 -12.28
N ASP A 508 -3.19 28.27 -11.43
CA ASP A 508 -4.29 27.33 -11.41
C ASP A 508 -5.27 27.67 -10.27
N VAL A 509 -6.55 27.55 -10.54
CA VAL A 509 -7.62 27.47 -9.55
C VAL A 509 -7.97 26.02 -9.37
N LEU A 510 -8.01 25.58 -8.12
CA LEU A 510 -8.28 24.20 -7.72
C LEU A 510 -9.58 24.17 -6.90
N VAL A 511 -10.46 23.23 -7.21
CA VAL A 511 -11.65 22.95 -6.41
C VAL A 511 -11.75 21.43 -6.23
N GLY A 512 -12.08 20.98 -5.03
CA GLY A 512 -12.20 19.56 -4.76
C GLY A 512 -13.24 19.25 -3.69
N ALA A 513 -13.87 18.10 -3.83
CA ALA A 513 -14.82 17.59 -2.85
C ALA A 513 -14.72 16.06 -2.76
N LYS A 514 -14.90 15.53 -1.55
CA LYS A 514 -15.13 14.13 -1.22
C LYS A 514 -16.34 14.04 -0.30
N ALA A 515 -17.22 13.09 -0.54
CA ALA A 515 -18.36 12.83 0.32
C ALA A 515 -18.52 11.32 0.53
N ARG A 516 -18.69 10.91 1.77
CA ARG A 516 -18.98 9.53 2.15
C ARG A 516 -20.26 9.47 2.98
N THR A 517 -21.09 8.50 2.69
CA THR A 517 -22.20 8.10 3.55
C THR A 517 -22.09 6.61 3.84
N SER A 518 -22.44 6.22 5.05
CA SER A 518 -22.44 4.82 5.47
C SER A 518 -23.56 4.56 6.42
N SER A 519 -24.37 3.54 6.15
CA SER A 519 -25.50 3.18 7.00
C SER A 519 -25.65 1.68 7.10
N GLY A 520 -26.11 1.23 8.26
CA GLY A 520 -26.41 -0.15 8.54
C GLY A 520 -25.54 -0.78 9.62
N ARG A 521 -25.44 -2.09 9.57
CA ARG A 521 -24.70 -2.87 10.56
C ARG A 521 -23.89 -4.00 9.94
N ASP A 522 -22.79 -4.31 10.58
CA ASP A 522 -21.94 -5.46 10.28
C ASP A 522 -21.39 -6.07 11.58
N TYR A 523 -20.68 -7.18 11.45
CA TYR A 523 -19.87 -7.79 12.48
C TYR A 523 -18.44 -7.91 11.99
N VAL A 524 -17.52 -7.23 12.68
CA VAL A 524 -16.11 -7.16 12.32
C VAL A 524 -15.33 -8.15 13.16
N PRO A 525 -14.40 -8.93 12.59
CA PRO A 525 -13.54 -9.81 13.34
C PRO A 525 -12.81 -9.05 14.46
N GLN A 526 -12.88 -9.56 15.68
CA GLN A 526 -12.11 -9.06 16.80
C GLN A 526 -10.77 -9.79 16.83
N ILE A 527 -9.71 -9.10 16.45
CA ILE A 527 -8.34 -9.61 16.51
C ILE A 527 -7.82 -9.29 17.91
N VAL A 528 -7.51 -10.31 18.69
CA VAL A 528 -7.08 -10.16 20.08
C VAL A 528 -5.57 -10.33 20.21
N ASP A 529 -5.02 -11.31 19.54
CA ASP A 529 -3.61 -11.64 19.45
C ASP A 529 -3.29 -12.17 18.06
N PHE A 530 -2.07 -12.66 17.87
CA PHE A 530 -1.63 -13.31 16.66
C PHE A 530 -2.71 -14.24 16.07
N ASN A 531 -3.37 -13.83 15.00
CA ASN A 531 -4.45 -14.54 14.31
C ASN A 531 -5.57 -15.16 15.19
N ASP A 532 -5.57 -14.86 16.47
CA ASP A 532 -6.65 -15.29 17.34
C ASP A 532 -7.88 -14.40 17.10
N VAL A 533 -8.63 -14.75 16.05
CA VAL A 533 -9.93 -14.18 15.78
C VAL A 533 -10.89 -14.78 16.79
N ARG A 534 -11.41 -13.98 17.70
CA ARG A 534 -12.47 -14.48 18.60
C ARG A 534 -13.61 -15.03 17.77
N ASP A 535 -14.17 -16.17 18.19
CA ASP A 535 -15.31 -16.84 17.55
C ASP A 535 -16.53 -15.92 17.35
N PHE A 536 -16.61 -14.85 18.13
CA PHE A 536 -17.68 -13.87 18.05
C PHE A 536 -17.13 -12.52 17.58
N PRO A 537 -17.40 -12.12 16.33
CA PRO A 537 -17.06 -10.80 15.84
C PRO A 537 -17.82 -9.71 16.61
N GLY A 538 -17.20 -8.55 16.77
CA GLY A 538 -17.81 -7.40 17.43
C GLY A 538 -18.85 -6.72 16.55
N PRO A 539 -19.97 -6.23 17.11
CA PRO A 539 -20.96 -5.49 16.34
C PRO A 539 -20.38 -4.15 15.88
N PHE A 540 -20.64 -3.81 14.64
CA PHE A 540 -20.33 -2.54 14.03
C PHE A 540 -21.64 -1.93 13.50
N VAL A 541 -22.02 -0.77 14.01
CA VAL A 541 -23.21 -0.04 13.57
C VAL A 541 -22.79 1.35 13.16
N THR A 542 -23.31 1.81 12.05
CA THR A 542 -23.01 3.14 11.53
C THR A 542 -24.26 3.71 10.84
N ASP A 543 -24.45 5.01 11.00
CA ASP A 543 -25.38 5.85 10.25
C ASP A 543 -24.76 7.23 10.27
N ASP A 544 -23.78 7.43 9.36
CA ASP A 544 -22.96 8.62 9.36
C ASP A 544 -22.65 9.12 7.95
N GLY A 545 -22.32 10.39 7.89
CA GLY A 545 -21.87 11.08 6.71
C GLY A 545 -20.61 11.89 6.96
N GLU A 546 -19.77 11.94 5.96
CA GLU A 546 -18.59 12.78 5.94
C GLU A 546 -18.56 13.62 4.66
N SER A 547 -18.12 14.86 4.78
CA SER A 547 -17.79 15.67 3.61
C SER A 547 -16.48 16.40 3.82
N LEU A 548 -15.66 16.45 2.78
CA LEU A 548 -14.42 17.23 2.71
C LEU A 548 -14.45 18.00 1.41
N TYR A 549 -14.43 19.32 1.47
CA TYR A 549 -14.44 20.17 0.30
C TYR A 549 -13.55 21.40 0.49
N GLY A 550 -13.11 21.97 -0.62
CA GLY A 550 -12.26 23.15 -0.56
C GLY A 550 -11.98 23.77 -1.91
N ALA A 551 -11.24 24.85 -1.85
CA ALA A 551 -10.73 25.56 -3.01
C ALA A 551 -9.31 26.08 -2.74
N GLY A 552 -8.52 26.23 -3.80
CA GLY A 552 -7.15 26.69 -3.70
C GLY A 552 -6.66 27.39 -4.95
N LEU A 553 -5.51 28.02 -4.79
CA LEU A 553 -4.73 28.63 -5.86
C LEU A 553 -3.35 27.99 -5.86
N ARG A 554 -2.85 27.60 -7.03
CA ARG A 554 -1.48 27.12 -7.22
C ARG A 554 -0.78 28.00 -8.25
N TYR A 555 0.36 28.56 -7.86
CA TYR A 555 1.25 29.25 -8.77
C TYR A 555 2.51 28.42 -9.03
N ARG A 556 2.77 28.13 -10.31
CA ARG A 556 3.92 27.35 -10.77
C ARG A 556 5.06 28.29 -11.16
N PHE A 557 6.14 28.32 -10.38
CA PHE A 557 7.37 29.06 -10.72
C PHE A 557 8.18 28.37 -11.82
N GLY A 558 8.09 27.03 -11.88
CA GLY A 558 8.72 26.15 -12.85
C GLY A 558 7.91 24.86 -13.00
N GLU A 559 8.44 23.87 -13.69
CA GLU A 559 7.77 22.57 -13.83
C GLU A 559 7.63 21.88 -12.48
N ASP A 560 8.70 21.90 -11.66
CA ASP A 560 8.77 21.19 -10.38
C ASP A 560 8.81 22.16 -9.17
N ILE A 561 8.43 23.43 -9.36
CA ILE A 561 8.44 24.45 -8.30
C ILE A 561 7.08 25.14 -8.26
N TYR A 562 6.38 25.00 -7.14
CA TYR A 562 5.06 25.62 -6.99
C TYR A 562 4.77 26.05 -5.55
N LEU A 563 3.83 26.97 -5.44
CA LEU A 563 3.19 27.39 -4.18
C LEU A 563 1.69 27.17 -4.31
N THR A 564 1.13 26.39 -3.41
CA THR A 564 -0.32 26.18 -3.27
C THR A 564 -0.80 26.84 -1.99
N VAL A 565 -1.92 27.57 -2.05
CA VAL A 565 -2.65 28.06 -0.88
C VAL A 565 -4.09 27.62 -1.02
N GLN A 566 -4.63 26.99 0.00
CA GLN A 566 -5.98 26.45 -0.06
C GLN A 566 -6.73 26.56 1.26
N VAL A 567 -8.04 26.59 1.16
CA VAL A 567 -8.96 26.50 2.27
C VAL A 567 -9.84 25.28 2.09
N GLN A 568 -10.10 24.57 3.16
CA GLN A 568 -10.96 23.38 3.13
C GLN A 568 -11.78 23.25 4.40
N ARG A 569 -12.88 22.54 4.29
CA ARG A 569 -13.73 22.18 5.40
C ARG A 569 -14.09 20.70 5.35
N TYR A 570 -13.92 20.05 6.47
CA TYR A 570 -14.40 18.71 6.73
C TYR A 570 -15.57 18.77 7.69
N THR A 571 -16.59 17.93 7.49
CA THR A 571 -17.70 17.73 8.42
C THR A 571 -17.95 16.25 8.59
N TYR A 572 -18.20 15.86 9.82
CA TYR A 572 -18.68 14.55 10.23
C TYR A 572 -20.04 14.74 10.89
N ALA A 573 -21.03 13.97 10.47
CA ALA A 573 -22.37 13.96 11.05
C ALA A 573 -22.79 12.51 11.31
N ALA A 574 -23.24 12.24 12.53
CA ALA A 574 -23.70 10.93 12.98
C ALA A 574 -25.18 10.99 13.33
N ASP A 575 -26.04 10.45 12.45
CA ASP A 575 -27.50 10.53 12.64
C ASP A 575 -27.97 9.85 13.92
N ALA A 576 -27.28 8.78 14.34
CA ALA A 576 -27.60 8.05 15.58
C ALA A 576 -27.15 8.78 16.86
N THR A 577 -26.12 9.62 16.79
CA THR A 577 -25.52 10.35 17.91
C THR A 577 -25.15 11.78 17.48
N PRO A 578 -26.13 12.69 17.33
CA PRO A 578 -25.87 14.06 16.86
C PRO A 578 -24.93 14.86 17.78
N ASP A 579 -24.75 14.44 19.02
CA ASP A 579 -23.77 15.04 19.94
C ASP A 579 -22.31 14.76 19.53
N ASP A 580 -22.08 13.78 18.66
CA ASP A 580 -20.77 13.43 18.10
C ASP A 580 -20.42 14.20 16.81
N ASP A 581 -21.29 15.09 16.35
CA ASP A 581 -21.06 15.88 15.14
C ASP A 581 -19.93 16.88 15.35
N TYR A 582 -19.02 16.94 14.36
CA TYR A 582 -17.93 17.90 14.39
C TYR A 582 -17.52 18.37 13.00
N SER A 583 -16.79 19.46 12.96
CA SER A 583 -16.21 19.98 11.72
C SER A 583 -14.79 20.48 11.93
N ILE A 584 -13.97 20.41 10.89
CA ILE A 584 -12.62 20.95 10.87
C ILE A 584 -12.51 21.92 9.68
N GLY A 585 -12.31 23.20 9.99
CA GLY A 585 -11.92 24.21 8.99
C GLY A 585 -10.42 24.28 8.92
N GLN A 586 -9.85 24.38 7.71
CA GLN A 586 -8.41 24.45 7.55
C GLN A 586 -7.99 25.44 6.49
N VAL A 587 -6.92 26.16 6.79
CA VAL A 587 -6.09 26.89 5.84
C VAL A 587 -4.76 26.17 5.72
N PHE A 588 -4.30 25.93 4.50
CA PHE A 588 -3.07 25.20 4.22
C PHE A 588 -2.30 25.92 3.11
N ALA A 589 -1.01 26.11 3.31
CA ALA A 589 -0.11 26.59 2.28
C ALA A 589 1.10 25.64 2.17
N LEU A 590 1.45 25.27 0.95
CA LEU A 590 2.59 24.43 0.64
C LEU A 590 3.44 25.05 -0.46
N TYR A 591 4.71 25.25 -0.18
CA TYR A 591 5.75 25.46 -1.18
C TYR A 591 6.51 24.16 -1.40
N SER A 592 6.66 23.74 -2.65
CA SER A 592 7.43 22.54 -3.03
C SER A 592 8.40 22.89 -4.15
N MET A 593 9.61 22.35 -4.08
CA MET A 593 10.69 22.58 -5.04
C MET A 593 11.51 21.31 -5.19
N SER A 594 11.54 20.72 -6.38
CA SER A 594 12.53 19.69 -6.76
C SER A 594 13.69 20.32 -7.53
N PHE A 595 14.90 19.81 -7.37
CA PHE A 595 16.11 20.34 -8.01
C PHE A 595 17.14 19.24 -8.29
#